data_6a2a10b34f1e524c12b606ef022f18a5
#
_entry.id   6a2a10b34f1e524c12b606ef022f18a5
#
_cell.length_a   1.000
_cell.length_b   1.000
_cell.length_c   1.000
_cell.angle_alpha   90.00
_cell.angle_beta   90.00
_cell.angle_gamma   90.00
#
_symmetry.space_group_name_H-M   'P 1'
#
loop_
_entity.id
_entity.type
_entity.pdbx_description
1 polymer ?
#
loop_
_entity_poly.entity_id
_entity_poly.type
_entity_poly.pdbx_seq_one_letter_code
_entity_poly.pdbx_strand_id
1 'polypeptide(L)'
;MIAAQFIFEPGDYDDEFHVLDAAIDIAAKSITGFLGTDRWVSQDGLCVNAIYYFTDMAALTKLGRFDDHRTAKSQVDRWYKGYRVIVTEVTGTYGNMPHIASGDL
;
A
#
# COMPACT_ATOMS: atom_id res chain seq x y z
N MET A 1 -15.66 -1.16 0.05
CA MET A 1 -14.29 -0.61 -0.08
C MET A 1 -13.35 -1.40 0.78
N ILE A 2 -12.23 -1.76 0.24
CA ILE A 2 -11.19 -2.52 0.93
C ILE A 2 -10.00 -1.60 1.21
N ALA A 3 -9.46 -1.66 2.43
CA ALA A 3 -8.22 -1.00 2.80
C ALA A 3 -7.16 -2.07 3.05
N ALA A 4 -6.09 -2.04 2.25
CA ALA A 4 -4.93 -2.88 2.44
C ALA A 4 -3.85 -2.04 3.14
N GLN A 5 -3.53 -2.39 4.37
CA GLN A 5 -2.56 -1.66 5.20
C GLN A 5 -1.26 -2.43 5.24
N PHE A 6 -0.20 -1.80 4.74
CA PHE A 6 1.16 -2.32 4.86
C PHE A 6 1.89 -1.52 5.92
N ILE A 7 2.10 -2.16 7.07
CA ILE A 7 2.74 -1.55 8.24
C ILE A 7 4.14 -2.13 8.33
N PHE A 8 5.16 -1.27 8.28
CA PHE A 8 6.53 -1.77 8.20
C PHE A 8 7.52 -0.87 8.93
N GLU A 9 8.62 -1.48 9.37
CA GLU A 9 9.80 -0.76 9.83
C GLU A 9 10.82 -0.79 8.70
N PRO A 10 11.20 0.38 8.12
CA PRO A 10 12.17 0.43 7.04
C PRO A 10 13.53 -0.12 7.44
N GLY A 11 14.12 -0.88 6.53
CA GLY A 11 15.51 -1.33 6.61
C GLY A 11 16.38 -0.56 5.63
N ASP A 12 17.33 -1.25 5.02
CA ASP A 12 18.25 -0.66 4.07
C ASP A 12 17.69 -0.77 2.65
N TYR A 13 17.30 0.37 2.10
CA TYR A 13 16.81 0.44 0.73
C TYR A 13 17.97 0.63 -0.23
N ASP A 14 17.87 -0.01 -1.38
CA ASP A 14 18.85 0.10 -2.48
C ASP A 14 18.15 0.56 -3.76
N ASP A 15 18.92 0.67 -4.85
CA ASP A 15 18.37 1.11 -6.13
C ASP A 15 17.30 0.16 -6.66
N GLU A 16 17.47 -1.13 -6.47
CA GLU A 16 16.48 -2.13 -6.88
C GLU A 16 15.15 -1.95 -6.14
N PHE A 17 15.20 -1.65 -4.85
CA PHE A 17 14.00 -1.32 -4.08
C PHE A 17 13.26 -0.14 -4.70
N HIS A 18 13.96 0.95 -4.99
CA HIS A 18 13.34 2.16 -5.53
C HIS A 18 12.71 1.93 -6.89
N VAL A 19 13.35 1.14 -7.75
CA VAL A 19 12.81 0.79 -9.08
C VAL A 19 11.51 -0.03 -8.93
N LEU A 20 11.53 -1.05 -8.09
CA LEU A 20 10.37 -1.91 -7.87
C LEU A 20 9.22 -1.17 -7.18
N ASP A 21 9.55 -0.34 -6.18
CA ASP A 21 8.54 0.44 -5.45
C ASP A 21 7.83 1.41 -6.39
N ALA A 22 8.57 2.11 -7.23
CA ALA A 22 7.98 3.02 -8.23
C ALA A 22 7.09 2.28 -9.23
N ALA A 23 7.53 1.11 -9.72
CA ALA A 23 6.77 0.31 -10.66
C ALA A 23 5.47 -0.22 -10.04
N ILE A 24 5.52 -0.65 -8.80
CA ILE A 24 4.35 -1.13 -8.06
C ILE A 24 3.34 0.01 -7.83
N ASP A 25 3.82 1.19 -7.48
CA ASP A 25 2.97 2.36 -7.29
C ASP A 25 2.22 2.73 -8.57
N ILE A 26 2.92 2.76 -9.70
CA ILE A 26 2.32 3.00 -11.01
C ILE A 26 1.29 1.92 -11.35
N ALA A 27 1.63 0.66 -11.12
CA ALA A 27 0.73 -0.46 -11.38
C ALA A 27 -0.54 -0.38 -10.53
N ALA A 28 -0.40 -0.08 -9.23
CA ALA A 28 -1.53 0.06 -8.33
C ALA A 28 -2.50 1.14 -8.82
N LYS A 29 -1.97 2.29 -9.20
CA LYS A 29 -2.76 3.43 -9.69
C LYS A 29 -3.47 3.15 -11.01
N SER A 30 -3.01 2.18 -11.79
CA SER A 30 -3.62 1.78 -13.07
C SER A 30 -4.71 0.73 -12.92
N ILE A 31 -4.86 0.12 -11.75
CA ILE A 31 -5.87 -0.92 -11.52
C ILE A 31 -7.26 -0.29 -11.50
N THR A 32 -8.18 -0.84 -12.29
CA THR A 32 -9.59 -0.48 -12.18
C THR A 32 -10.09 -0.85 -10.78
N GLY A 33 -10.63 0.11 -10.05
CA GLY A 33 -11.05 -0.06 -8.66
C GLY A 33 -10.06 0.47 -7.64
N PHE A 34 -8.88 0.94 -8.06
CA PHE A 34 -8.00 1.68 -7.17
C PHE A 34 -8.63 3.02 -6.81
N LEU A 35 -8.67 3.35 -5.51
CA LEU A 35 -9.33 4.56 -5.03
C LEU A 35 -8.35 5.61 -4.51
N GLY A 36 -7.18 5.21 -4.06
CA GLY A 36 -6.20 6.14 -3.53
C GLY A 36 -5.38 5.53 -2.41
N THR A 37 -4.54 6.37 -1.79
CA THR A 37 -3.64 5.95 -0.73
C THR A 37 -3.62 6.96 0.41
N ASP A 38 -3.29 6.45 1.60
CA ASP A 38 -2.86 7.25 2.75
C ASP A 38 -1.52 6.72 3.23
N ARG A 39 -0.73 7.58 3.86
CA ARG A 39 0.56 7.20 4.42
C ARG A 39 0.76 7.91 5.74
N TRP A 40 1.04 7.12 6.78
CA TRP A 40 1.22 7.61 8.13
C TRP A 40 2.52 7.08 8.71
N VAL A 41 3.11 7.87 9.60
CA VAL A 41 4.33 7.50 10.31
C VAL A 41 3.99 7.44 11.79
N SER A 42 4.50 6.41 12.49
CA SER A 42 4.32 6.29 13.94
C SER A 42 4.92 7.47 14.69
N GLN A 43 4.45 7.70 15.91
CA GLN A 43 4.90 8.83 16.73
C GLN A 43 6.41 8.83 16.96
N ASP A 44 7.01 7.65 17.12
CA ASP A 44 8.45 7.50 17.32
C ASP A 44 9.25 7.57 16.00
N GLY A 45 8.57 7.65 14.85
CA GLY A 45 9.20 7.72 13.54
C GLY A 45 9.74 6.41 13.00
N LEU A 46 9.59 5.30 13.73
CA LEU A 46 10.19 4.01 13.34
C LEU A 46 9.39 3.22 12.33
N CYS A 47 8.07 3.38 12.33
CA CYS A 47 7.18 2.59 11.47
C CYS A 47 6.37 3.48 10.54
N VAL A 48 6.06 2.91 9.38
CA VAL A 48 5.21 3.53 8.36
C VAL A 48 4.00 2.65 8.13
N ASN A 49 2.82 3.26 7.95
CA ASN A 49 1.64 2.58 7.46
C ASN A 49 1.26 3.15 6.10
N ALA A 50 1.44 2.35 5.05
CA ALA A 50 1.00 2.67 3.70
C ALA A 50 -0.33 1.97 3.45
N ILE A 51 -1.39 2.75 3.25
CA ILE A 51 -2.74 2.24 3.09
C ILE A 51 -3.18 2.43 1.65
N TYR A 52 -3.60 1.35 1.00
CA TYR A 52 -4.11 1.36 -0.36
C TYR A 52 -5.60 1.01 -0.32
N TYR A 53 -6.41 1.83 -0.96
CA TYR A 53 -7.86 1.65 -1.00
C TYR A 53 -8.31 1.14 -2.35
N PHE A 54 -9.18 0.13 -2.33
CA PHE A 54 -9.75 -0.48 -3.53
C PHE A 54 -11.27 -0.63 -3.37
N THR A 55 -11.98 -0.66 -4.48
CA THR A 55 -13.44 -0.85 -4.46
C THR A 55 -13.84 -2.20 -3.89
N ASP A 56 -13.03 -3.24 -4.16
CA ASP A 56 -13.34 -4.63 -3.75
C ASP A 56 -12.06 -5.47 -3.69
N MET A 57 -12.21 -6.72 -3.25
CA MET A 57 -11.11 -7.67 -3.15
C MET A 57 -10.56 -8.08 -4.52
N ALA A 58 -11.39 -8.09 -5.56
CA ALA A 58 -10.93 -8.43 -6.91
C ALA A 58 -9.88 -7.44 -7.40
N ALA A 59 -10.09 -6.14 -7.12
CA ALA A 59 -9.12 -5.10 -7.46
C ALA A 59 -7.81 -5.28 -6.69
N LEU A 60 -7.88 -5.50 -5.38
CA LEU A 60 -6.69 -5.76 -4.58
C LEU A 60 -5.91 -6.98 -5.06
N THR A 61 -6.61 -8.04 -5.43
CA THR A 61 -5.99 -9.28 -5.92
C THR A 61 -5.15 -9.03 -7.18
N LYS A 62 -5.58 -8.11 -8.04
CA LYS A 62 -4.81 -7.75 -9.25
C LYS A 62 -3.43 -7.19 -8.89
N LEU A 63 -3.33 -6.39 -7.84
CA LEU A 63 -2.03 -5.90 -7.37
C LEU A 63 -1.14 -7.05 -6.92
N GLY A 64 -1.68 -8.00 -6.17
CA GLY A 64 -0.93 -9.17 -5.69
C GLY A 64 -0.42 -10.08 -6.80
N ARG A 65 -1.04 -10.05 -7.98
CA ARG A 65 -0.63 -10.83 -9.15
C ARG A 65 0.36 -10.11 -10.05
N PHE A 66 0.61 -8.84 -9.81
CA PHE A 66 1.56 -8.07 -10.61
C PHE A 66 2.99 -8.57 -10.35
N ASP A 67 3.77 -8.81 -11.41
CA ASP A 67 5.07 -9.46 -11.30
C ASP A 67 6.06 -8.70 -10.42
N ASP A 68 6.14 -7.37 -10.57
CA ASP A 68 7.03 -6.55 -9.75
C ASP A 68 6.63 -6.58 -8.27
N HIS A 69 5.34 -6.64 -7.97
CA HIS A 69 4.85 -6.80 -6.60
C HIS A 69 5.25 -8.16 -6.02
N ARG A 70 5.15 -9.22 -6.81
CA ARG A 70 5.58 -10.58 -6.40
C ARG A 70 7.07 -10.62 -6.16
N THR A 71 7.87 -9.99 -7.01
CA THR A 71 9.32 -9.87 -6.84
C THR A 71 9.65 -9.12 -5.56
N ALA A 72 9.05 -7.95 -5.33
CA ALA A 72 9.24 -7.17 -4.11
C ALA A 72 8.87 -7.98 -2.86
N LYS A 73 7.75 -8.70 -2.90
CA LYS A 73 7.29 -9.53 -1.80
C LYS A 73 8.30 -10.64 -1.45
N SER A 74 9.01 -11.18 -2.44
CA SER A 74 10.06 -12.18 -2.20
C SER A 74 11.33 -11.61 -1.56
N GLN A 75 11.48 -10.27 -1.52
CA GLN A 75 12.65 -9.55 -1.03
C GLN A 75 12.38 -8.78 0.28
N VAL A 76 11.25 -9.02 0.93
CA VAL A 76 10.85 -8.23 2.12
C VAL A 76 11.88 -8.25 3.23
N ASP A 77 12.53 -9.38 3.48
CA ASP A 77 13.55 -9.51 4.53
C ASP A 77 14.81 -8.68 4.23
N ARG A 78 15.03 -8.35 2.98
CA ARG A 78 16.15 -7.55 2.54
C ARG A 78 15.95 -6.07 2.82
N TRP A 79 14.69 -5.58 2.70
CA TRP A 79 14.40 -4.15 2.74
C TRP A 79 13.69 -3.67 3.99
N TYR A 80 13.07 -4.58 4.74
CA TYR A 80 12.30 -4.23 5.94
C TYR A 80 12.82 -4.98 7.15
N LYS A 81 12.92 -4.28 8.28
CA LYS A 81 13.26 -4.91 9.57
C LYS A 81 12.10 -5.74 10.09
N GLY A 82 10.88 -5.35 9.78
CA GLY A 82 9.67 -6.06 10.09
C GLY A 82 8.49 -5.49 9.33
N TYR A 83 7.46 -6.29 9.14
CA TYR A 83 6.25 -5.82 8.48
C TYR A 83 5.06 -6.70 8.86
N ARG A 84 3.88 -6.14 8.66
CA ARG A 84 2.62 -6.89 8.67
C ARG A 84 1.65 -6.26 7.68
N VAL A 85 0.76 -7.08 7.15
CA VAL A 85 -0.30 -6.60 6.25
C VAL A 85 -1.65 -6.86 6.92
N ILE A 86 -2.49 -5.84 6.95
CA ILE A 86 -3.86 -5.95 7.44
C ILE A 86 -4.78 -5.55 6.30
N VAL A 87 -5.68 -6.47 5.93
CA VAL A 87 -6.70 -6.18 4.92
C VAL A 87 -8.04 -6.09 5.65
N THR A 88 -8.71 -4.96 5.47
CA THR A 88 -9.99 -4.69 6.15
C THR A 88 -11.05 -4.30 5.14
N GLU A 89 -12.29 -4.63 5.47
CA GLU A 89 -13.44 -4.07 4.78
C GLU A 89 -13.85 -2.79 5.50
N VAL A 90 -13.93 -1.69 4.77
CA VAL A 90 -14.35 -0.41 5.32
C VAL A 90 -15.87 -0.36 5.31
N THR A 91 -16.48 -0.31 6.48
CA THR A 91 -17.93 -0.32 6.64
C THR A 91 -18.55 1.08 6.57
N GLY A 92 -17.74 2.12 6.68
CA GLY A 92 -18.20 3.50 6.56
C GLY A 92 -17.07 4.49 6.73
N THR A 93 -17.26 5.68 6.19
CA THR A 93 -16.37 6.81 6.35
C THR A 93 -17.20 8.04 6.69
N TYR A 94 -16.70 8.86 7.62
CA TYR A 94 -17.43 10.02 8.14
C TYR A 94 -16.46 11.17 8.32
N GLY A 95 -16.95 12.38 8.16
CA GLY A 95 -16.17 13.57 8.39
C GLY A 95 -16.15 14.51 7.17
N ASN A 96 -15.39 15.60 7.30
CA ASN A 96 -15.31 16.64 6.28
C ASN A 96 -13.94 16.75 5.60
N MET A 97 -13.03 15.81 5.92
CA MET A 97 -11.76 15.69 5.19
C MET A 97 -11.93 14.74 4.01
N PRO A 98 -11.16 14.91 2.94
CA PRO A 98 -11.06 13.87 1.92
C PRO A 98 -10.61 12.56 2.58
N HIS A 99 -11.29 11.45 2.28
CA HIS A 99 -11.01 10.16 2.89
C HIS A 99 -9.86 9.43 2.22
N ILE A 100 -9.58 9.77 0.97
CA ILE A 100 -8.60 9.09 0.14
C ILE A 100 -7.80 10.13 -0.59
N ALA A 101 -6.50 9.90 -0.73
CA ALA A 101 -5.57 10.85 -1.31
C ALA A 101 -5.87 11.21 -2.78
N SER A 102 -6.62 10.39 -3.50
CA SER A 102 -7.01 10.69 -4.88
C SER A 102 -7.93 11.90 -4.99
N GLY A 103 -8.67 12.25 -3.96
CA GLY A 103 -9.57 13.40 -3.97
C GLY A 103 -10.76 13.29 -4.90
N ASP A 104 -11.07 12.13 -5.41
CA ASP A 104 -12.17 11.88 -6.35
C ASP A 104 -13.51 11.69 -5.66
N LEU A 105 -13.68 12.32 -4.56
CA LEU A 105 -14.85 12.15 -3.72
C LEU A 105 -15.86 13.26 -3.95
#